data_f145ae015dc815691addc5db41e782f4
#
_entry.id   f145ae015dc815691addc5db41e782f4
#
_cell.length_a   1.000
_cell.length_b   1.000
_cell.length_c   1.000
_cell.angle_alpha   90.00
_cell.angle_beta   90.00
_cell.angle_gamma   90.00
#
_symmetry.space_group_name_H-M   'P 1'
#
loop_
_entity.id
_entity.type
_entity.pdbx_description
1 polymer ?
#
loop_
_entity_poly.entity_id
_entity_poly.type
_entity_poly.pdbx_seq_one_letter_code
_entity_poly.pdbx_strand_id
1 'polypeptide(L)'
;FDPLRHEPGVDFGFVPPGQALPGDADLIILPGTKATLADLAFLRAQGWDVDIAAHVRRGGRVLGVCGGYQMLGRMISDPDGVEGVAGSAPGLGLLDVETVLAGAKTLRRVEGRLTPSGAAVQGYEIHIGCTDGPDTARPVAVIDGAARETAQGARSSDGRILYVHGLFDRAEARAALLAEVGAASDGVDQGARVDQALDRIAAVLETHFDIPALARIAGLT
;
A
#
# COMPACT_ATOMS: atom_id res chain seq x y z
N PHE A 1 -4.23 6.34 1.45
CA PHE A 1 -3.03 7.15 1.11
C PHE A 1 -3.05 8.55 1.75
N ASP A 2 -4.01 8.83 2.62
CA ASP A 2 -4.12 10.13 3.30
C ASP A 2 -2.84 10.54 4.06
N PRO A 3 -2.10 9.61 4.70
CA PRO A 3 -0.82 9.99 5.32
C PRO A 3 0.18 10.65 4.38
N LEU A 4 0.22 10.23 3.11
CA LEU A 4 1.09 10.85 2.10
C LEU A 4 0.60 12.23 1.67
N ARG A 5 -0.72 12.43 1.60
CA ARG A 5 -1.31 13.75 1.27
C ARG A 5 -1.04 14.81 2.32
N HIS A 6 -0.77 14.41 3.54
CA HIS A 6 -0.50 15.32 4.65
C HIS A 6 0.99 15.66 4.79
N GLU A 7 1.86 15.02 4.02
CA GLU A 7 3.30 15.32 4.06
C GLU A 7 3.61 16.62 3.31
N PRO A 8 4.25 17.61 3.97
CA PRO A 8 4.45 18.93 3.37
C PRO A 8 5.33 18.93 2.11
N GLY A 9 6.20 17.92 1.96
CA GLY A 9 7.12 17.78 0.83
C GLY A 9 6.64 16.80 -0.24
N VAL A 10 5.37 16.37 -0.20
CA VAL A 10 4.82 15.36 -1.12
C VAL A 10 3.67 15.95 -1.93
N ASP A 11 3.84 15.99 -3.23
CA ASP A 11 2.73 16.23 -4.17
C ASP A 11 2.10 14.87 -4.51
N PHE A 12 0.92 14.63 -3.94
CA PHE A 12 0.20 13.36 -4.08
C PHE A 12 -1.05 13.52 -4.94
N GLY A 13 -1.17 12.72 -5.99
CA GLY A 13 -2.34 12.68 -6.85
C GLY A 13 -2.73 11.27 -7.29
N PHE A 14 -4.00 11.12 -7.67
CA PHE A 14 -4.47 9.97 -8.43
C PHE A 14 -4.52 10.34 -9.91
N VAL A 15 -4.04 9.45 -10.78
CA VAL A 15 -4.14 9.64 -12.23
C VAL A 15 -5.47 9.04 -12.69
N PRO A 16 -6.39 9.87 -13.24
CA PRO A 16 -7.66 9.38 -13.74
C PRO A 16 -7.50 8.63 -15.07
N PRO A 17 -8.46 7.74 -15.42
CA PRO A 17 -8.46 7.07 -16.72
C PRO A 17 -8.37 8.05 -17.89
N GLY A 18 -7.65 7.64 -18.93
CA GLY A 18 -7.44 8.45 -20.14
C GLY A 18 -6.32 9.48 -20.03
N GLN A 19 -5.62 9.55 -18.90
CA GLN A 19 -4.44 10.39 -18.73
C GLN A 19 -3.16 9.54 -18.61
N ALA A 20 -2.08 10.02 -19.17
CA ALA A 20 -0.76 9.41 -19.00
C ALA A 20 -0.25 9.61 -17.56
N LEU A 21 0.61 8.71 -17.09
CA LEU A 21 1.30 8.90 -15.82
C LEU A 21 2.28 10.08 -15.92
N PRO A 22 2.36 10.96 -14.91
CA PRO A 22 3.29 12.08 -14.91
C PRO A 22 4.74 11.62 -15.11
N GLY A 23 5.42 12.23 -16.07
CA GLY A 23 6.79 11.85 -16.45
C GLY A 23 7.84 12.26 -15.41
N ASP A 24 7.51 13.14 -14.51
CA ASP A 24 8.32 13.72 -13.44
C ASP A 24 7.99 13.16 -12.05
N ALA A 25 7.09 12.18 -11.96
CA ALA A 25 6.83 11.49 -10.71
C ALA A 25 8.10 10.81 -10.18
N ASP A 26 8.38 10.91 -8.88
CA ASP A 26 9.46 10.18 -8.22
C ASP A 26 9.04 8.75 -7.86
N LEU A 27 7.76 8.57 -7.54
CA LEU A 27 7.18 7.30 -7.10
C LEU A 27 5.82 7.06 -7.76
N ILE A 28 5.67 5.92 -8.41
CA ILE A 28 4.38 5.40 -8.85
C ILE A 28 3.90 4.35 -7.85
N ILE A 29 2.65 4.47 -7.39
CA ILE A 29 2.05 3.50 -6.47
C ILE A 29 0.92 2.76 -7.17
N LEU A 30 1.03 1.43 -7.25
CA LEU A 30 -0.06 0.56 -7.65
C LEU A 30 -0.81 0.11 -6.39
N PRO A 31 -2.06 0.54 -6.20
CA PRO A 31 -2.83 0.23 -5.00
C PRO A 31 -3.30 -1.22 -4.97
N GLY A 32 -3.82 -1.62 -3.83
CA GLY A 32 -4.52 -2.89 -3.69
C GLY A 32 -5.83 -2.91 -4.49
N THR A 33 -6.20 -4.12 -4.94
CA THR A 33 -7.42 -4.38 -5.69
C THR A 33 -8.10 -5.68 -5.22
N LYS A 34 -9.33 -5.90 -5.67
CA LYS A 34 -10.09 -7.14 -5.49
C LYS A 34 -10.34 -7.88 -6.82
N ALA A 35 -9.73 -7.42 -7.90
CA ALA A 35 -9.89 -7.96 -9.24
C ALA A 35 -8.58 -7.82 -10.02
N THR A 36 -7.52 -8.47 -9.51
CA THR A 36 -6.13 -8.25 -9.93
C THR A 36 -5.93 -8.43 -11.43
N LEU A 37 -6.48 -9.48 -12.03
CA LEU A 37 -6.37 -9.71 -13.49
C LEU A 37 -7.12 -8.66 -14.32
N ALA A 38 -8.32 -8.29 -13.88
CA ALA A 38 -9.13 -7.29 -14.58
C ALA A 38 -8.51 -5.89 -14.49
N ASP A 39 -7.99 -5.53 -13.32
CA ASP A 39 -7.34 -4.24 -13.12
C ASP A 39 -5.98 -4.16 -13.81
N LEU A 40 -5.25 -5.26 -13.93
CA LEU A 40 -4.05 -5.33 -14.76
C LEU A 40 -4.38 -5.12 -16.26
N ALA A 41 -5.48 -5.73 -16.72
CA ALA A 41 -5.96 -5.52 -18.10
C ALA A 41 -6.38 -4.05 -18.32
N PHE A 42 -7.08 -3.45 -17.35
CA PHE A 42 -7.43 -2.04 -17.37
C PHE A 42 -6.19 -1.13 -17.40
N LEU A 43 -5.20 -1.38 -16.54
CA LEU A 43 -3.93 -0.64 -16.50
C LEU A 43 -3.26 -0.64 -17.88
N ARG A 44 -3.23 -1.77 -18.57
CA ARG A 44 -2.69 -1.90 -19.92
C ARG A 44 -3.52 -1.16 -20.96
N ALA A 45 -4.85 -1.24 -20.86
CA ALA A 45 -5.74 -0.51 -21.75
C ALA A 45 -5.57 1.02 -21.64
N GLN A 46 -5.10 1.53 -20.50
CA GLN A 46 -4.72 2.93 -20.32
C GLN A 46 -3.32 3.26 -20.88
N GLY A 47 -2.50 2.27 -21.24
CA GLY A 47 -1.10 2.45 -21.61
C GLY A 47 -0.16 2.70 -20.42
N TRP A 48 -0.65 2.56 -19.19
CA TRP A 48 0.13 2.83 -17.99
C TRP A 48 1.27 1.83 -17.77
N ASP A 49 1.20 0.63 -18.32
CA ASP A 49 2.31 -0.33 -18.33
C ASP A 49 3.52 0.21 -19.11
N VAL A 50 3.28 0.90 -20.23
CA VAL A 50 4.33 1.58 -21.02
C VAL A 50 4.94 2.74 -20.23
N ASP A 51 4.09 3.54 -19.58
CA ASP A 51 4.53 4.66 -18.75
C ASP A 51 5.35 4.19 -17.54
N ILE A 52 4.90 3.14 -16.85
CA ILE A 52 5.62 2.51 -15.73
C ILE A 52 6.98 1.98 -16.20
N ALA A 53 7.02 1.26 -17.33
CA ALA A 53 8.28 0.78 -17.88
C ALA A 53 9.22 1.93 -18.24
N ALA A 54 8.72 3.03 -18.78
CA ALA A 54 9.50 4.22 -19.06
C ALA A 54 9.99 4.91 -17.78
N HIS A 55 9.15 4.99 -16.76
CA HIS A 55 9.51 5.53 -15.45
C HIS A 55 10.65 4.73 -14.80
N VAL A 56 10.56 3.39 -14.76
CA VAL A 56 11.61 2.53 -14.23
C VAL A 56 12.91 2.67 -15.01
N ARG A 57 12.86 2.72 -16.36
CA ARG A 57 14.08 2.95 -17.18
C ARG A 57 14.78 4.26 -16.86
N ARG A 58 14.05 5.31 -16.46
CA ARG A 58 14.63 6.60 -16.01
C ARG A 58 15.14 6.57 -14.57
N GLY A 59 15.04 5.44 -13.87
CA GLY A 59 15.44 5.31 -12.47
C GLY A 59 14.34 5.62 -11.46
N GLY A 60 13.12 5.90 -11.92
CA GLY A 60 11.96 6.13 -11.07
C GLY A 60 11.55 4.88 -10.26
N ARG A 61 10.84 5.07 -9.17
CA ARG A 61 10.47 4.00 -8.25
C ARG A 61 9.01 3.59 -8.41
N VAL A 62 8.73 2.31 -8.21
CA VAL A 62 7.37 1.76 -8.23
C VAL A 62 7.11 1.01 -6.93
N LEU A 63 5.98 1.28 -6.31
CA LEU A 63 5.51 0.58 -5.11
C LEU A 63 4.20 -0.13 -5.42
N GLY A 64 4.16 -1.44 -5.25
CA GLY A 64 2.92 -2.21 -5.32
C GLY A 64 2.40 -2.55 -3.94
N VAL A 65 1.10 -2.39 -3.70
CA VAL A 65 0.44 -2.77 -2.45
C VAL A 65 -0.59 -3.86 -2.76
N CYS A 66 -0.53 -5.02 -2.08
CA CYS A 66 -1.46 -6.14 -2.24
C CYS A 66 -1.59 -6.57 -3.72
N GLY A 67 -2.76 -6.44 -4.35
CA GLY A 67 -2.94 -6.73 -5.78
C GLY A 67 -1.98 -5.95 -6.69
N GLY A 68 -1.68 -4.70 -6.35
CA GLY A 68 -0.68 -3.91 -7.06
C GLY A 68 0.72 -4.54 -7.01
N TYR A 69 1.11 -5.14 -5.88
CA TYR A 69 2.34 -5.91 -5.78
C TYR A 69 2.31 -7.16 -6.68
N GLN A 70 1.20 -7.89 -6.69
CA GLN A 70 1.03 -9.07 -7.54
C GLN A 70 1.17 -8.72 -9.02
N MET A 71 0.67 -7.55 -9.45
CA MET A 71 0.80 -7.05 -10.84
C MET A 71 2.25 -6.82 -11.25
N LEU A 72 3.15 -6.55 -10.32
CA LEU A 72 4.56 -6.28 -10.61
C LEU A 72 5.37 -7.54 -10.94
N GLY A 73 4.85 -8.73 -10.60
CA GLY A 73 5.47 -10.02 -10.90
C GLY A 73 5.50 -10.37 -12.39
N ARG A 74 5.97 -11.57 -12.68
CA ARG A 74 6.06 -12.12 -14.05
C ARG A 74 4.75 -12.72 -14.52
N MET A 75 4.01 -13.38 -13.61
CA MET A 75 2.77 -14.07 -13.92
C MET A 75 1.79 -13.97 -12.76
N ILE A 76 0.52 -13.79 -13.07
CA ILE A 76 -0.60 -13.92 -12.14
C ILE A 76 -1.54 -14.98 -12.69
N SER A 77 -1.92 -15.94 -11.86
CA SER A 77 -2.86 -17.02 -12.22
C SER A 77 -4.00 -17.06 -11.22
N ASP A 78 -5.22 -17.11 -11.72
CA ASP A 78 -6.46 -17.33 -10.96
C ASP A 78 -7.17 -18.57 -11.55
N PRO A 79 -6.69 -19.79 -11.23
CA PRO A 79 -7.21 -20.99 -11.85
C PRO A 79 -8.67 -21.28 -11.47
N ASP A 80 -9.09 -20.85 -10.30
CA ASP A 80 -10.41 -21.13 -9.75
C ASP A 80 -11.38 -19.95 -9.88
N GLY A 81 -10.95 -18.81 -10.42
CA GLY A 81 -11.77 -17.61 -10.54
C GLY A 81 -12.12 -16.98 -9.20
N VAL A 82 -11.18 -16.95 -8.28
CA VAL A 82 -11.37 -16.44 -6.91
C VAL A 82 -11.69 -14.94 -6.89
N GLU A 83 -11.12 -14.19 -7.82
CA GLU A 83 -11.35 -12.74 -7.98
C GLU A 83 -12.19 -12.40 -9.23
N GLY A 84 -12.74 -13.41 -9.94
CA GLY A 84 -13.56 -13.16 -11.12
C GLY A 84 -13.55 -14.33 -12.10
N VAL A 85 -13.26 -14.09 -13.37
CA VAL A 85 -13.16 -15.15 -14.37
C VAL A 85 -11.81 -15.84 -14.24
N ALA A 86 -11.84 -17.18 -14.15
CA ALA A 86 -10.62 -17.99 -14.12
C ALA A 86 -9.71 -17.69 -15.31
N GLY A 87 -8.41 -17.57 -15.05
CA GLY A 87 -7.46 -17.23 -16.09
C GLY A 87 -6.05 -16.96 -15.58
N SER A 88 -5.19 -16.52 -16.48
CA SER A 88 -3.86 -16.05 -16.14
C SER A 88 -3.41 -14.95 -17.07
N ALA A 89 -2.52 -14.08 -16.59
CA ALA A 89 -1.92 -13.02 -17.39
C ALA A 89 -0.46 -12.78 -16.98
N PRO A 90 0.42 -12.44 -17.93
CA PRO A 90 1.73 -11.91 -17.60
C PRO A 90 1.56 -10.65 -16.74
N GLY A 91 2.35 -10.51 -15.68
CA GLY A 91 2.44 -9.28 -14.91
C GLY A 91 3.29 -8.22 -15.60
N LEU A 92 3.70 -7.17 -14.89
CA LEU A 92 4.55 -6.11 -15.43
C LEU A 92 6.04 -6.51 -15.53
N GLY A 93 6.43 -7.66 -14.96
CA GLY A 93 7.78 -8.21 -15.05
C GLY A 93 8.85 -7.39 -14.33
N LEU A 94 8.45 -6.55 -13.36
CA LEU A 94 9.36 -5.73 -12.57
C LEU A 94 9.95 -6.49 -11.37
N LEU A 95 9.34 -7.63 -11.02
CA LEU A 95 9.79 -8.57 -10.00
C LEU A 95 9.89 -9.96 -10.56
N ASP A 96 10.90 -10.71 -10.12
CA ASP A 96 11.04 -12.14 -10.39
C ASP A 96 10.22 -12.97 -9.38
N VAL A 97 8.91 -12.82 -9.46
CA VAL A 97 7.92 -13.55 -8.66
C VAL A 97 6.71 -13.93 -9.51
N GLU A 98 6.01 -14.97 -9.10
CA GLU A 98 4.74 -15.40 -9.68
C GLU A 98 3.68 -15.49 -8.58
N THR A 99 2.44 -15.17 -8.91
CA THR A 99 1.31 -15.23 -7.99
C THR A 99 0.26 -16.21 -8.46
N VAL A 100 -0.19 -17.08 -7.57
CA VAL A 100 -1.37 -17.92 -7.76
C VAL A 100 -2.44 -17.46 -6.79
N LEU A 101 -3.56 -16.95 -7.31
CA LEU A 101 -4.72 -16.57 -6.53
C LEU A 101 -5.49 -17.84 -6.18
N ALA A 102 -5.39 -18.28 -4.93
CA ALA A 102 -6.03 -19.50 -4.45
C ALA A 102 -6.23 -19.43 -2.93
N GLY A 103 -7.15 -20.25 -2.42
CA GLY A 103 -7.37 -20.41 -0.99
C GLY A 103 -8.25 -19.34 -0.34
N ALA A 104 -8.21 -19.28 0.99
CA ALA A 104 -9.00 -18.36 1.76
C ALA A 104 -8.30 -17.00 1.89
N LYS A 105 -9.10 -15.93 1.98
CA LYS A 105 -8.59 -14.60 2.25
C LYS A 105 -7.94 -14.52 3.63
N THR A 106 -6.70 -14.08 3.66
CA THR A 106 -6.01 -13.73 4.91
C THR A 106 -6.42 -12.33 5.33
N LEU A 107 -6.77 -12.16 6.59
CA LEU A 107 -7.02 -10.86 7.22
C LEU A 107 -6.48 -10.89 8.65
N ARG A 108 -5.40 -10.18 8.91
CA ARG A 108 -4.85 -10.02 10.25
C ARG A 108 -4.17 -8.67 10.43
N ARG A 109 -4.21 -8.12 11.64
CA ARG A 109 -3.35 -7.00 12.03
C ARG A 109 -1.93 -7.52 12.15
N VAL A 110 -0.98 -6.75 11.67
CA VAL A 110 0.44 -7.09 11.66
C VAL A 110 1.28 -5.93 12.17
N GLU A 111 2.34 -6.28 12.87
CA GLU A 111 3.41 -5.39 13.27
C GLU A 111 4.73 -5.98 12.77
N GLY A 112 5.75 -5.16 12.59
CA GLY A 112 7.03 -5.62 12.09
C GLY A 112 7.99 -4.47 11.82
N ARG A 113 8.97 -4.74 10.96
CA ARG A 113 10.00 -3.79 10.59
C ARG A 113 10.27 -3.80 9.09
N LEU A 114 10.49 -2.62 8.52
CA LEU A 114 10.97 -2.48 7.15
C LEU A 114 12.44 -2.90 7.03
N THR A 115 12.79 -3.49 5.92
CA THR A 115 14.18 -3.81 5.58
C THR A 115 14.69 -2.86 4.47
N PRO A 116 15.92 -2.38 4.51
CA PRO A 116 16.92 -2.58 5.57
C PRO A 116 16.84 -1.54 6.70
N SER A 117 15.92 -0.55 6.65
CA SER A 117 15.89 0.59 7.57
C SER A 117 15.66 0.20 9.04
N GLY A 118 15.00 -0.93 9.31
CA GLY A 118 14.56 -1.30 10.63
C GLY A 118 13.37 -0.50 11.16
N ALA A 119 12.81 0.43 10.38
CA ALA A 119 11.69 1.27 10.77
C ALA A 119 10.47 0.43 11.13
N ALA A 120 9.82 0.76 12.25
CA ALA A 120 8.63 0.05 12.71
C ALA A 120 7.49 0.23 11.71
N VAL A 121 6.82 -0.87 11.36
CA VAL A 121 5.65 -0.89 10.49
C VAL A 121 4.49 -1.56 11.22
N GLN A 122 3.30 -1.03 11.00
CA GLN A 122 2.05 -1.58 11.50
C GLN A 122 1.02 -1.49 10.38
N GLY A 123 0.16 -2.49 10.28
CA GLY A 123 -0.87 -2.46 9.25
C GLY A 123 -1.72 -3.72 9.27
N TYR A 124 -2.27 -4.03 8.10
CA TYR A 124 -3.09 -5.21 7.91
C TYR A 124 -2.53 -6.04 6.76
N GLU A 125 -2.38 -7.32 6.99
CA GLU A 125 -2.18 -8.29 5.92
C GLU A 125 -3.55 -8.71 5.40
N ILE A 126 -3.84 -8.31 4.15
CA ILE A 126 -5.11 -8.60 3.49
C ILE A 126 -4.78 -9.03 2.08
N HIS A 127 -4.80 -10.33 1.81
CA HIS A 127 -4.58 -10.84 0.45
C HIS A 127 -5.25 -12.19 0.23
N ILE A 128 -5.35 -12.57 -1.04
CA ILE A 128 -5.69 -13.90 -1.51
C ILE A 128 -4.52 -14.39 -2.36
N GLY A 129 -4.21 -15.69 -2.23
CA GLY A 129 -3.17 -16.33 -3.01
C GLY A 129 -1.79 -16.33 -2.35
N CYS A 130 -0.87 -16.94 -3.08
CA CYS A 130 0.53 -17.08 -2.71
C CYS A 130 1.40 -16.48 -3.81
N THR A 131 2.36 -15.67 -3.42
CA THR A 131 3.39 -15.12 -4.31
C THR A 131 4.74 -15.71 -3.92
N ASP A 132 5.45 -16.28 -4.89
CA ASP A 132 6.75 -16.90 -4.69
C ASP A 132 7.69 -16.58 -5.87
N GLY A 133 8.98 -16.71 -5.63
CA GLY A 133 10.03 -16.49 -6.63
C GLY A 133 11.32 -15.95 -6.04
N PRO A 134 12.38 -15.82 -6.86
CA PRO A 134 13.71 -15.40 -6.42
C PRO A 134 13.75 -14.09 -5.65
N ASP A 135 12.88 -13.12 -6.00
CA ASP A 135 12.88 -11.81 -5.34
C ASP A 135 12.28 -11.83 -3.93
N THR A 136 11.55 -12.87 -3.53
CA THR A 136 11.08 -13.03 -2.14
C THR A 136 12.22 -13.23 -1.16
N ALA A 137 13.42 -13.61 -1.63
CA ALA A 137 14.64 -13.66 -0.82
C ALA A 137 15.12 -12.26 -0.33
N ARG A 138 14.57 -11.19 -0.91
CA ARG A 138 14.81 -9.80 -0.51
C ARG A 138 13.53 -9.15 0.00
N PRO A 139 13.04 -9.52 1.18
CA PRO A 139 11.77 -9.01 1.69
C PRO A 139 11.87 -7.51 1.98
N VAL A 140 10.74 -6.83 1.87
CA VAL A 140 10.64 -5.40 2.19
C VAL A 140 10.31 -5.18 3.66
N ALA A 141 9.62 -6.13 4.27
CA ALA A 141 9.33 -6.10 5.69
C ALA A 141 9.46 -7.50 6.29
N VAL A 142 9.81 -7.53 7.56
CA VAL A 142 9.71 -8.72 8.41
C VAL A 142 8.57 -8.46 9.39
N ILE A 143 7.56 -9.32 9.35
CA ILE A 143 6.35 -9.21 10.17
C ILE A 143 6.45 -10.13 11.37
N ASP A 144 6.12 -9.62 12.55
CA ASP A 144 6.08 -10.38 13.78
C ASP A 144 4.91 -11.37 13.73
N GLY A 145 5.20 -12.64 13.92
CA GLY A 145 4.19 -13.72 13.95
C GLY A 145 4.17 -14.41 15.29
N ALA A 146 3.05 -15.05 15.64
CA ALA A 146 2.86 -15.75 16.92
C ALA A 146 3.87 -16.90 17.17
N ALA A 147 4.64 -17.33 16.15
CA ALA A 147 5.63 -18.39 16.26
C ALA A 147 6.95 -18.11 15.50
N ARG A 148 6.97 -17.18 14.53
CA ARG A 148 8.16 -16.80 13.73
C ARG A 148 7.94 -15.45 13.05
N GLU A 149 9.01 -14.68 12.93
CA GLU A 149 9.07 -13.57 11.98
C GLU A 149 8.82 -14.10 10.57
N THR A 150 7.95 -13.43 9.82
CA THR A 150 7.59 -13.83 8.46
C THR A 150 8.04 -12.75 7.50
N ALA A 151 8.88 -13.12 6.55
CA ALA A 151 9.28 -12.23 5.47
C ALA A 151 8.07 -11.86 4.58
N GLN A 152 7.91 -10.58 4.26
CA GLN A 152 6.78 -10.08 3.49
C GLN A 152 7.23 -9.20 2.33
N GLY A 153 6.55 -9.40 1.20
CA GLY A 153 6.85 -8.69 -0.04
C GLY A 153 8.19 -9.10 -0.67
N ALA A 154 8.54 -8.40 -1.71
CA ALA A 154 9.78 -8.63 -2.42
C ALA A 154 10.38 -7.28 -2.87
N ARG A 155 11.71 -7.21 -2.91
CA ARG A 155 12.44 -6.13 -3.55
C ARG A 155 13.10 -6.68 -4.81
N SER A 156 12.98 -5.95 -5.92
CA SER A 156 13.86 -6.17 -7.06
C SER A 156 15.33 -5.92 -6.66
N SER A 157 16.29 -6.33 -7.48
CA SER A 157 17.73 -6.13 -7.21
C SER A 157 18.11 -4.67 -6.95
N ASP A 158 17.29 -3.73 -7.43
CA ASP A 158 17.40 -2.28 -7.26
C ASP A 158 16.46 -1.68 -6.20
N GLY A 159 15.75 -2.50 -5.45
CA GLY A 159 15.18 -2.14 -4.17
C GLY A 159 13.73 -1.64 -4.09
N ARG A 160 12.75 -2.16 -4.86
CA ARG A 160 11.56 -1.33 -5.13
C ARG A 160 10.14 -1.84 -4.86
N ILE A 161 9.80 -2.78 -3.93
CA ILE A 161 8.36 -3.20 -3.86
C ILE A 161 7.88 -3.83 -2.55
N LEU A 162 6.59 -3.61 -2.18
CA LEU A 162 5.94 -3.97 -0.90
C LEU A 162 4.53 -4.59 -0.95
N TYR A 163 4.14 -5.33 0.13
CA TYR A 163 2.88 -6.09 0.22
C TYR A 163 1.87 -5.61 1.29
N VAL A 164 2.24 -4.81 2.28
CA VAL A 164 1.44 -4.53 3.49
C VAL A 164 0.52 -3.31 3.33
N HIS A 165 -0.76 -3.43 3.72
CA HIS A 165 -1.69 -2.30 3.86
C HIS A 165 -1.41 -1.51 5.14
N GLY A 166 -1.66 -0.20 5.14
CA GLY A 166 -1.39 0.67 6.30
C GLY A 166 0.07 1.07 6.47
N LEU A 167 0.90 0.75 5.48
CA LEU A 167 2.33 0.99 5.47
C LEU A 167 2.74 2.43 5.80
N PHE A 168 1.90 3.40 5.44
CA PHE A 168 2.17 4.82 5.63
C PHE A 168 1.62 5.39 6.93
N ASP A 169 0.90 4.60 7.75
CA ASP A 169 0.24 5.09 8.95
C ASP A 169 1.25 5.44 10.06
N ARG A 170 2.32 4.63 10.19
CA ARG A 170 3.42 4.90 11.12
C ARG A 170 4.39 5.90 10.50
N ALA A 171 4.71 6.95 11.28
CA ALA A 171 5.62 8.00 10.84
C ALA A 171 7.01 7.46 10.46
N GLU A 172 7.56 6.51 11.22
CA GLU A 172 8.88 5.91 10.96
C GLU A 172 8.92 5.17 9.62
N ALA A 173 7.91 4.33 9.34
CA ALA A 173 7.83 3.60 8.07
C ALA A 173 7.66 4.56 6.89
N ARG A 174 6.78 5.56 7.03
CA ARG A 174 6.56 6.58 6.02
C ARG A 174 7.82 7.38 5.73
N ALA A 175 8.53 7.83 6.79
CA ALA A 175 9.79 8.55 6.65
C ALA A 175 10.86 7.72 5.93
N ALA A 176 10.98 6.43 6.27
CA ALA A 176 11.93 5.54 5.61
C ALA A 176 11.64 5.35 4.12
N LEU A 177 10.37 5.23 3.75
CA LEU A 177 9.97 5.09 2.34
C LEU A 177 10.11 6.39 1.55
N LEU A 178 9.75 7.53 2.14
CA LEU A 178 9.91 8.84 1.53
C LEU A 178 11.40 9.17 1.33
N ALA A 179 12.25 8.81 2.27
CA ALA A 179 13.70 8.98 2.12
C ALA A 179 14.27 8.22 0.91
N GLU A 180 13.69 7.08 0.53
CA GLU A 180 14.09 6.34 -0.67
C GLU A 180 13.88 7.14 -1.97
N VAL A 181 12.95 8.09 -1.98
CA VAL A 181 12.68 9.00 -3.11
C VAL A 181 13.19 10.42 -2.86
N GLY A 182 14.00 10.62 -1.82
CA GLY A 182 14.59 11.93 -1.52
C GLY A 182 13.65 12.92 -0.82
N ALA A 183 12.46 12.47 -0.38
CA ALA A 183 11.50 13.29 0.35
C ALA A 183 11.65 13.13 1.87
N ALA A 184 11.29 14.17 2.61
CA ALA A 184 11.26 14.16 4.07
C ALA A 184 9.83 13.98 4.58
N SER A 185 9.68 13.32 5.74
CA SER A 185 8.42 13.21 6.46
C SER A 185 8.38 14.23 7.60
N ASP A 186 7.18 14.69 7.94
CA ASP A 186 6.96 15.55 9.12
C ASP A 186 7.00 14.77 10.45
N GLY A 187 7.07 13.45 10.41
CA GLY A 187 7.21 12.60 11.59
C GLY A 187 5.96 12.43 12.44
N VAL A 188 4.77 12.80 11.95
CA VAL A 188 3.52 12.68 12.70
C VAL A 188 2.77 11.41 12.32
N ASP A 189 2.50 10.52 13.27
CA ASP A 189 1.68 9.32 13.05
C ASP A 189 0.25 9.69 12.61
N GLN A 190 -0.32 8.91 11.71
CA GLN A 190 -1.69 9.13 11.22
C GLN A 190 -2.72 9.05 12.35
N GLY A 191 -2.55 8.13 13.30
CA GLY A 191 -3.41 8.05 14.48
C GLY A 191 -3.45 9.35 15.28
N ALA A 192 -2.28 9.93 15.55
CA ALA A 192 -2.19 11.21 16.26
C ALA A 192 -2.86 12.38 15.49
N ARG A 193 -2.80 12.39 14.15
CA ARG A 193 -3.52 13.37 13.33
C ARG A 193 -5.03 13.22 13.44
N VAL A 194 -5.52 11.98 13.41
CA VAL A 194 -6.95 11.69 13.57
C VAL A 194 -7.43 12.13 14.95
N ASP A 195 -6.71 11.76 16.01
CA ASP A 195 -7.05 12.16 17.39
C ASP A 195 -7.12 13.68 17.54
N GLN A 196 -6.13 14.40 17.04
CA GLN A 196 -6.13 15.86 17.03
C GLN A 196 -7.31 16.47 16.24
N ALA A 197 -7.72 15.84 15.16
CA ALA A 197 -8.87 16.31 14.39
C ALA A 197 -10.17 16.05 15.16
N LEU A 198 -10.30 14.91 15.81
CA LEU A 198 -11.45 14.57 16.66
C LEU A 198 -11.55 15.51 17.87
N ASP A 199 -10.43 15.83 18.53
CA ASP A 199 -10.38 16.78 19.64
C ASP A 199 -10.85 18.18 19.22
N ARG A 200 -10.43 18.62 18.02
CA ARG A 200 -10.91 19.91 17.46
C ARG A 200 -12.40 19.90 17.18
N ILE A 201 -12.93 18.80 16.63
CA ILE A 201 -14.38 18.65 16.40
C ILE A 201 -15.12 18.65 17.74
N ALA A 202 -14.64 17.89 18.73
CA ALA A 202 -15.22 17.85 20.07
C ALA A 202 -15.29 19.25 20.70
N ALA A 203 -14.20 20.00 20.66
CA ALA A 203 -14.16 21.37 21.20
C ALA A 203 -15.18 22.30 20.50
N VAL A 204 -15.37 22.19 19.19
CA VAL A 204 -16.39 22.95 18.46
C VAL A 204 -17.80 22.54 18.91
N LEU A 205 -18.06 21.24 19.05
CA LEU A 205 -19.35 20.73 19.51
C LEU A 205 -19.68 21.21 20.93
N GLU A 206 -18.72 21.11 21.86
CA GLU A 206 -18.88 21.58 23.24
C GLU A 206 -19.17 23.11 23.34
N THR A 207 -18.66 23.87 22.37
CA THR A 207 -18.91 25.33 22.33
C THR A 207 -20.33 25.64 21.82
N HIS A 208 -20.89 24.83 20.96
CA HIS A 208 -22.16 25.12 20.25
C HIS A 208 -23.34 24.32 20.74
N PHE A 209 -23.14 23.26 21.52
CA PHE A 209 -24.18 22.37 22.02
C PHE A 209 -24.10 22.18 23.53
N ASP A 210 -25.25 22.09 24.20
CA ASP A 210 -25.32 21.63 25.59
C ASP A 210 -25.17 20.10 25.64
N ILE A 211 -23.92 19.65 25.62
CA ILE A 211 -23.58 18.22 25.63
C ILE A 211 -24.18 17.48 26.84
N PRO A 212 -24.15 18.05 28.08
CA PRO A 212 -24.84 17.46 29.22
C PRO A 212 -26.36 17.27 29.00
N ALA A 213 -27.04 18.25 28.38
CA ALA A 213 -28.45 18.12 28.07
C ALA A 213 -28.71 17.01 27.04
N LEU A 214 -27.89 16.91 25.99
CA LEU A 214 -27.97 15.84 25.00
C LEU A 214 -27.75 14.47 25.66
N ALA A 215 -26.77 14.33 26.53
CA ALA A 215 -26.50 13.09 27.24
C ALA A 215 -27.70 12.65 28.12
N ARG A 216 -28.34 13.60 28.84
CA ARG A 216 -29.57 13.30 29.61
C ARG A 216 -30.73 12.84 28.70
N ILE A 217 -30.93 13.49 27.55
CA ILE A 217 -31.97 13.10 26.59
C ILE A 217 -31.70 11.71 26.03
N ALA A 218 -30.45 11.38 25.77
CA ALA A 218 -30.02 10.06 25.27
C ALA A 218 -29.99 8.95 26.34
N GLY A 219 -30.25 9.29 27.61
CA GLY A 219 -30.21 8.31 28.73
C GLY A 219 -28.79 7.82 29.04
N LEU A 220 -27.77 8.61 28.80
CA LEU A 220 -26.36 8.27 29.03
C LEU A 220 -25.81 8.78 30.37
N THR A 221 -26.65 9.41 31.18
CA THR A 221 -26.34 9.91 32.55
C THR A 221 -27.47 9.58 33.50
#